data_88f753fa1d544a891ef7f3418bd362e3
#
_entry.id   88f753fa1d544a891ef7f3418bd362e3
#
_cell.length_a   1.000
_cell.length_b   1.000
_cell.length_c   1.000
_cell.angle_alpha   90.00
_cell.angle_beta   90.00
_cell.angle_gamma   90.00
#
_symmetry.space_group_name_H-M   'P 1'
#
loop_
_entity.id
_entity.type
_entity.pdbx_description
1 polymer ?
#
loop_
_entity_poly.entity_id
_entity_poly.type
_entity_poly.pdbx_seq_one_letter_code
_entity_poly.pdbx_strand_id
1 'polypeptide(L)'
;MNFRWLNAILWGNSVALSWMWGLGLFFSVQMTFMFGLQGLLLFAIPNALGLMLFGFLTQIVAKRHSGGQESLAMFFDKFSKPFRLILYLYQVVALTLTVFALSKYLFGSLELVPGALKWIYLSMVVFVVLAAGCLFGEEFGIQRIKFGHAMFGGLLVVCVGVVLFSLHPLVPQNIPWGAALPTAWKGPQLFGYAVPLLVGLLVGPWLDLQHWQRAIQIHRENTSIRGSYFVGGLIFFLMLLFHGCLAAWVLAKTNPTPDDYAKGLDGFRYAHDLVVNYIDGLPAASKGLLPAAYYAFLGICALTTLDSGYVALKWFLGANLGKSDNLIVGMLPKRLLESPIPTFLVIFFITLIGLLVRLELEYFMVFYASFFVGYASLAIARCFVPNSQHALPQIRMFSLASISLVIFAFGYCTSASFLLILGSLLPLLYVMWLVFNTDLLRVVTERAGEVIEAASEIPALRAIAKTATAATGSDVVAPHDHHALGGHFEDKWFVYSMIATYQDTNSVGNVYFGMYGLFVGKTRELFFNVAMPDFDLKTTKFYILTRSFEHKFVREAREFDTITIKIKVVDFNRKFCTLEHQIFGSENELLGKGKQSLLFVSSKDYSLLDIPPEVYNAFIRYV
;
A
#
# COMPACT_ATOMS: atom_id res chain seq x y z
N MET A 1 18.74 13.90 -23.28
CA MET A 1 19.07 14.14 -21.85
C MET A 1 18.03 13.43 -20.99
N ASN A 2 18.45 12.49 -20.13
CA ASN A 2 17.50 11.66 -19.36
C ASN A 2 16.97 12.46 -18.15
N PHE A 3 15.83 13.13 -18.28
CA PHE A 3 15.21 13.92 -17.21
C PHE A 3 14.59 13.09 -16.05
N ARG A 4 14.98 11.81 -15.93
CA ARG A 4 14.43 10.91 -14.89
C ARG A 4 14.68 11.41 -13.47
N TRP A 5 15.81 12.06 -13.20
CA TRP A 5 16.12 12.63 -11.90
C TRP A 5 15.22 13.84 -11.57
N LEU A 6 14.96 14.71 -12.56
CA LEU A 6 14.04 15.84 -12.38
C LEU A 6 12.61 15.37 -12.06
N ASN A 7 12.16 14.34 -12.78
CA ASN A 7 10.84 13.74 -12.51
C ASN A 7 10.78 13.11 -11.10
N ALA A 8 11.88 12.53 -10.62
CA ALA A 8 11.95 12.01 -9.25
C ALA A 8 11.88 13.14 -8.20
N ILE A 9 12.48 14.30 -8.46
CA ILE A 9 12.37 15.48 -7.57
C ILE A 9 10.94 16.04 -7.58
N LEU A 10 10.30 16.17 -8.76
CA LEU A 10 8.92 16.65 -8.87
C LEU A 10 7.95 15.73 -8.09
N TRP A 11 8.10 14.42 -8.24
CA TRP A 11 7.32 13.46 -7.48
C TRP A 11 7.67 13.48 -5.98
N GLY A 12 8.94 13.65 -5.63
CA GLY A 12 9.38 13.77 -4.24
C GLY A 12 8.74 14.97 -3.55
N ASN A 13 8.73 16.12 -4.22
CA ASN A 13 8.02 17.30 -3.73
C ASN A 13 6.51 17.02 -3.55
N SER A 14 5.87 16.36 -4.52
CA SER A 14 4.47 15.97 -4.41
C SER A 14 4.20 14.99 -3.27
N VAL A 15 5.11 14.04 -3.01
CA VAL A 15 5.03 13.13 -1.87
C VAL A 15 5.09 13.90 -0.55
N ALA A 16 6.04 14.84 -0.40
CA ALA A 16 6.16 15.67 0.80
C ALA A 16 4.89 16.49 1.05
N LEU A 17 4.43 17.22 0.03
CA LEU A 17 3.30 18.13 0.15
C LEU A 17 1.97 17.41 0.44
N SER A 18 1.80 16.19 -0.05
CA SER A 18 0.60 15.39 0.24
C SER A 18 0.49 14.93 1.71
N TRP A 19 1.60 14.95 2.44
CA TRP A 19 1.69 14.50 3.84
C TRP A 19 1.89 15.65 4.83
N MET A 20 1.98 16.88 4.33
CA MET A 20 2.47 18.03 5.09
C MET A 20 1.51 18.45 6.21
N TRP A 21 0.22 18.48 5.92
CA TRP A 21 -0.77 18.94 6.89
C TRP A 21 -1.41 17.77 7.67
N GLY A 22 -2.05 18.08 8.77
CA GLY A 22 -2.64 17.14 9.70
C GLY A 22 -1.68 16.84 10.83
N LEU A 23 -1.35 15.57 11.05
CA LEU A 23 -0.49 15.16 12.15
C LEU A 23 0.94 15.73 12.05
N GLY A 24 1.47 15.94 10.84
CA GLY A 24 2.86 16.36 10.63
C GLY A 24 3.19 17.70 11.27
N LEU A 25 2.60 18.79 10.77
CA LEU A 25 2.92 20.14 11.25
C LEU A 25 2.47 20.40 12.70
N PHE A 26 1.29 19.89 13.08
CA PHE A 26 0.79 20.05 14.45
C PHE A 26 1.71 19.44 15.48
N PHE A 27 2.04 18.16 15.30
CA PHE A 27 2.82 17.42 16.27
C PHE A 27 4.27 17.84 16.31
N SER A 28 4.84 18.39 15.22
CA SER A 28 6.19 18.96 15.28
C SER A 28 6.28 20.10 16.31
N VAL A 29 5.29 20.97 16.34
CA VAL A 29 5.20 22.05 17.31
C VAL A 29 4.94 21.51 18.71
N GLN A 30 3.93 20.65 18.86
CA GLN A 30 3.57 20.10 20.17
C GLN A 30 4.71 19.28 20.78
N MET A 31 5.38 18.44 20.00
CA MET A 31 6.54 17.67 20.48
C MET A 31 7.71 18.56 20.87
N THR A 32 7.90 19.69 20.19
CA THR A 32 8.90 20.68 20.57
C THR A 32 8.54 21.34 21.89
N PHE A 33 7.28 21.70 22.09
CA PHE A 33 6.82 22.26 23.38
C PHE A 33 6.96 21.26 24.52
N MET A 34 6.57 20.00 24.32
CA MET A 34 6.58 18.99 25.38
C MET A 34 7.99 18.51 25.75
N PHE A 35 8.90 18.39 24.77
CA PHE A 35 10.17 17.70 24.95
C PHE A 35 11.37 18.45 24.35
N GLY A 36 11.20 19.70 23.93
CA GLY A 36 12.25 20.50 23.30
C GLY A 36 12.70 19.94 21.97
N LEU A 37 13.93 20.24 21.56
CA LEU A 37 14.50 19.77 20.30
C LEU A 37 14.54 18.23 20.20
N GLN A 38 14.72 17.52 21.31
CA GLN A 38 14.71 16.06 21.33
C GLN A 38 13.33 15.51 20.90
N GLY A 39 12.26 16.13 21.38
CA GLY A 39 10.89 15.79 20.96
C GLY A 39 10.67 16.03 19.48
N LEU A 40 11.15 17.15 18.96
CA LEU A 40 11.08 17.43 17.52
C LEU A 40 11.79 16.36 16.70
N LEU A 41 13.01 15.97 17.08
CA LEU A 41 13.77 14.96 16.35
C LEU A 41 13.14 13.57 16.47
N LEU A 42 12.65 13.20 17.67
CA LEU A 42 11.91 11.95 17.89
C LEU A 42 10.63 11.85 17.04
N PHE A 43 10.07 12.96 16.64
CA PHE A 43 8.91 13.02 15.76
C PHE A 43 9.29 13.11 14.27
N ALA A 44 10.18 14.02 13.91
CA ALA A 44 10.49 14.34 12.52
C ALA A 44 11.29 13.23 11.81
N ILE A 45 12.25 12.60 12.51
CA ILE A 45 13.08 11.54 11.91
C ILE A 45 12.25 10.31 11.55
N PRO A 46 11.45 9.69 12.44
CA PRO A 46 10.65 8.52 12.08
C PRO A 46 9.62 8.81 10.99
N ASN A 47 9.04 9.99 10.98
CA ASN A 47 8.10 10.41 9.95
C ASN A 47 8.74 10.45 8.55
N ALA A 48 9.90 11.07 8.44
CA ALA A 48 10.67 11.10 7.20
C ALA A 48 11.15 9.70 6.77
N LEU A 49 11.66 8.92 7.74
CA LEU A 49 12.09 7.54 7.50
C LEU A 49 10.93 6.64 7.07
N GLY A 50 9.71 6.85 7.58
CA GLY A 50 8.51 6.12 7.16
C GLY A 50 8.23 6.28 5.67
N LEU A 51 8.31 7.52 5.16
CA LEU A 51 8.19 7.80 3.73
C LEU A 51 9.30 7.13 2.92
N MET A 52 10.55 7.26 3.37
CA MET A 52 11.70 6.66 2.69
C MET A 52 11.61 5.13 2.68
N LEU A 53 11.20 4.51 3.78
CA LEU A 53 11.00 3.06 3.92
C LEU A 53 9.89 2.57 3.00
N PHE A 54 8.76 3.27 2.94
CA PHE A 54 7.68 2.96 2.00
C PHE A 54 8.18 2.96 0.55
N GLY A 55 8.91 4.00 0.14
CA GLY A 55 9.47 4.08 -1.20
C GLY A 55 10.51 3.01 -1.51
N PHE A 56 11.32 2.64 -0.52
CA PHE A 56 12.31 1.57 -0.65
C PHE A 56 11.65 0.20 -0.86
N LEU A 57 10.70 -0.17 0.00
CA LEU A 57 10.04 -1.47 -0.05
C LEU A 57 9.12 -1.61 -1.27
N THR A 58 8.38 -0.56 -1.63
CA THR A 58 7.54 -0.58 -2.84
C THR A 58 8.37 -0.66 -4.12
N GLN A 59 9.58 -0.08 -4.15
CA GLN A 59 10.53 -0.25 -5.26
C GLN A 59 11.02 -1.70 -5.37
N ILE A 60 11.25 -2.40 -4.25
CA ILE A 60 11.62 -3.83 -4.25
C ILE A 60 10.46 -4.65 -4.80
N VAL A 61 9.23 -4.41 -4.34
CA VAL A 61 8.03 -5.09 -4.85
C VAL A 61 7.89 -4.84 -6.35
N ALA A 62 7.98 -3.60 -6.81
CA ALA A 62 7.88 -3.25 -8.22
C ALA A 62 8.93 -3.96 -9.09
N LYS A 63 10.16 -4.12 -8.59
CA LYS A 63 11.23 -4.83 -9.31
C LYS A 63 11.02 -6.35 -9.35
N ARG A 64 10.54 -6.96 -8.29
CA ARG A 64 10.23 -8.41 -8.26
C ARG A 64 9.15 -8.78 -9.28
N HIS A 65 8.20 -7.88 -9.49
CA HIS A 65 7.07 -8.08 -10.38
C HIS A 65 7.33 -7.60 -11.82
N SER A 66 8.43 -6.87 -12.09
CA SER A 66 8.80 -6.44 -13.45
C SER A 66 9.32 -7.57 -14.35
N GLY A 67 9.52 -8.76 -13.81
CA GLY A 67 9.85 -9.99 -14.59
C GLY A 67 8.73 -10.58 -15.43
N GLY A 68 7.58 -9.87 -15.61
CA GLY A 68 6.62 -10.19 -16.69
C GLY A 68 5.14 -10.33 -16.32
N GLN A 69 4.71 -10.41 -15.07
CA GLN A 69 3.30 -10.74 -14.82
C GLN A 69 2.52 -9.83 -13.85
N GLU A 70 3.12 -9.09 -12.96
CA GLU A 70 2.36 -8.25 -12.02
C GLU A 70 2.92 -6.83 -11.89
N SER A 71 2.11 -5.83 -12.23
CA SER A 71 2.43 -4.43 -11.94
C SER A 71 2.18 -4.13 -10.44
N LEU A 72 2.81 -3.05 -9.91
CA LEU A 72 2.54 -2.57 -8.56
C LEU A 72 1.04 -2.30 -8.32
N ALA A 73 0.30 -1.95 -9.36
CA ALA A 73 -1.16 -1.79 -9.31
C ALA A 73 -1.85 -3.13 -9.02
N MET A 74 -1.44 -4.22 -9.68
CA MET A 74 -2.00 -5.56 -9.42
C MET A 74 -1.66 -6.05 -8.02
N PHE A 75 -0.47 -5.73 -7.50
CA PHE A 75 -0.13 -6.00 -6.10
C PHE A 75 -1.12 -5.31 -5.15
N PHE A 76 -1.45 -4.04 -5.41
CA PHE A 76 -2.44 -3.30 -4.64
C PHE A 76 -3.86 -3.88 -4.78
N ASP A 77 -4.26 -4.25 -5.99
CA ASP A 77 -5.59 -4.82 -6.27
C ASP A 77 -5.82 -6.17 -5.59
N LYS A 78 -4.76 -6.91 -5.28
CA LYS A 78 -4.82 -8.16 -4.51
C LYS A 78 -5.06 -7.99 -3.01
N PHE A 79 -5.08 -6.76 -2.48
CA PHE A 79 -5.55 -6.53 -1.13
C PHE A 79 -7.03 -6.91 -1.00
N SER A 80 -7.35 -7.58 0.09
CA SER A 80 -8.74 -8.02 0.33
C SER A 80 -9.71 -6.86 0.48
N LYS A 81 -10.99 -7.11 0.23
CA LYS A 81 -12.05 -6.11 0.39
C LYS A 81 -12.06 -5.46 1.78
N PRO A 82 -11.99 -6.20 2.91
CA PRO A 82 -11.92 -5.57 4.24
C PRO A 82 -10.68 -4.70 4.42
N PHE A 83 -9.52 -5.12 3.92
CA PHE A 83 -8.31 -4.30 4.03
C PHE A 83 -8.44 -3.01 3.22
N ARG A 84 -9.01 -3.06 2.03
CA ARG A 84 -9.29 -1.86 1.22
C ARG A 84 -10.28 -0.91 1.90
N LEU A 85 -11.26 -1.42 2.65
CA LEU A 85 -12.14 -0.61 3.47
C LEU A 85 -11.35 0.12 4.58
N ILE A 86 -10.39 -0.55 5.22
CA ILE A 86 -9.52 0.10 6.22
C ILE A 86 -8.70 1.22 5.60
N LEU A 87 -8.15 1.04 4.39
CA LEU A 87 -7.44 2.11 3.68
C LEU A 87 -8.34 3.32 3.40
N TYR A 88 -9.59 3.07 3.01
CA TYR A 88 -10.58 4.13 2.81
C TYR A 88 -10.90 4.88 4.12
N LEU A 89 -11.17 4.14 5.19
CA LEU A 89 -11.45 4.73 6.52
C LEU A 89 -10.26 5.53 7.03
N TYR A 90 -9.04 5.02 6.87
CA TYR A 90 -7.83 5.75 7.22
C TYR A 90 -7.75 7.09 6.48
N GLN A 91 -8.02 7.09 5.17
CA GLN A 91 -7.99 8.31 4.36
C GLN A 91 -9.05 9.33 4.82
N VAL A 92 -10.26 8.87 5.15
CA VAL A 92 -11.33 9.73 5.69
C VAL A 92 -10.89 10.35 7.01
N VAL A 93 -10.32 9.57 7.93
CA VAL A 93 -9.82 10.07 9.22
C VAL A 93 -8.68 11.07 9.01
N ALA A 94 -7.71 10.77 8.15
CA ALA A 94 -6.58 11.67 7.89
C ALA A 94 -7.03 13.03 7.32
N LEU A 95 -7.98 13.02 6.37
CA LEU A 95 -8.52 14.27 5.81
C LEU A 95 -9.40 15.02 6.82
N THR A 96 -10.18 14.30 7.64
CA THR A 96 -10.96 14.91 8.72
C THR A 96 -10.05 15.63 9.71
N LEU A 97 -8.95 14.99 10.11
CA LEU A 97 -7.94 15.60 10.99
C LEU A 97 -7.32 16.85 10.37
N THR A 98 -7.03 16.82 9.07
CA THR A 98 -6.51 17.98 8.33
C THR A 98 -7.45 19.18 8.45
N VAL A 99 -8.73 18.97 8.15
CA VAL A 99 -9.74 20.04 8.15
C VAL A 99 -10.08 20.50 9.57
N PHE A 100 -10.20 19.54 10.50
CA PHE A 100 -10.47 19.83 11.91
C PHE A 100 -9.36 20.68 12.51
N ALA A 101 -8.11 20.30 12.28
CA ALA A 101 -6.96 21.01 12.77
C ALA A 101 -6.90 22.45 12.21
N LEU A 102 -7.10 22.61 10.91
CA LEU A 102 -7.15 23.92 10.28
C LEU A 102 -8.25 24.79 10.89
N SER A 103 -9.44 24.23 11.07
CA SER A 103 -10.62 24.94 11.55
C SER A 103 -10.51 25.31 13.03
N LYS A 104 -10.01 24.39 13.87
CA LYS A 104 -9.88 24.60 15.31
C LYS A 104 -8.75 25.57 15.64
N TYR A 105 -7.60 25.40 15.02
CA TYR A 105 -6.38 26.06 15.46
C TYR A 105 -6.02 27.30 14.66
N LEU A 106 -6.29 27.32 13.37
CA LEU A 106 -6.01 28.50 12.57
C LEU A 106 -7.16 29.51 12.60
N PHE A 107 -8.39 29.02 12.41
CA PHE A 107 -9.56 29.90 12.31
C PHE A 107 -10.42 29.95 13.57
N GLY A 108 -10.33 28.96 14.46
CA GLY A 108 -11.09 28.92 15.72
C GLY A 108 -10.59 29.88 16.78
N SER A 109 -9.32 30.35 16.68
CA SER A 109 -8.75 31.36 17.55
C SER A 109 -9.26 32.78 17.28
N LEU A 110 -9.95 32.99 16.19
CA LEU A 110 -10.62 34.25 15.89
C LEU A 110 -11.81 34.40 16.85
N GLU A 111 -11.53 34.81 18.09
CA GLU A 111 -12.54 35.19 19.12
C GLU A 111 -13.42 36.38 18.67
N LEU A 112 -13.21 36.87 17.47
CA LEU A 112 -13.80 38.07 16.87
C LEU A 112 -15.28 37.93 16.52
N VAL A 113 -15.86 36.70 16.55
CA VAL A 113 -17.26 36.49 16.17
C VAL A 113 -18.07 35.93 17.34
N PRO A 114 -18.98 36.73 17.94
CA PRO A 114 -19.75 36.29 19.09
C PRO A 114 -20.93 35.35 18.73
N GLY A 115 -21.22 34.39 19.63
CA GLY A 115 -22.46 33.61 19.67
C GLY A 115 -22.72 32.69 18.47
N ALA A 116 -23.95 32.68 17.97
CA ALA A 116 -24.39 31.81 16.88
C ALA A 116 -23.68 32.08 15.54
N LEU A 117 -23.21 33.30 15.30
CA LEU A 117 -22.44 33.67 14.12
C LEU A 117 -21.10 32.95 14.04
N LYS A 118 -20.50 32.53 15.16
CA LYS A 118 -19.25 31.74 15.18
C LYS A 118 -19.42 30.41 14.47
N TRP A 119 -20.56 29.73 14.66
CA TRP A 119 -20.83 28.44 14.01
C TRP A 119 -21.05 28.57 12.50
N ILE A 120 -21.73 29.63 12.08
CA ILE A 120 -21.90 29.93 10.65
C ILE A 120 -20.54 30.20 10.02
N TYR A 121 -19.71 31.02 10.65
CA TYR A 121 -18.35 31.31 10.20
C TYR A 121 -17.49 30.05 10.07
N LEU A 122 -17.42 29.23 11.14
CA LEU A 122 -16.66 27.98 11.11
C LEU A 122 -17.16 27.01 10.04
N SER A 123 -18.48 26.89 9.87
CA SER A 123 -19.07 26.06 8.82
C SER A 123 -18.69 26.56 7.43
N MET A 124 -18.69 27.86 7.20
CA MET A 124 -18.26 28.45 5.94
C MET A 124 -16.76 28.21 5.68
N VAL A 125 -15.90 28.36 6.69
CA VAL A 125 -14.47 28.10 6.57
C VAL A 125 -14.23 26.63 6.21
N VAL A 126 -14.83 25.68 6.94
CA VAL A 126 -14.71 24.25 6.66
C VAL A 126 -15.16 23.96 5.22
N PHE A 127 -16.29 24.52 4.82
CA PHE A 127 -16.81 24.34 3.46
C PHE A 127 -15.86 24.89 2.39
N VAL A 128 -15.36 26.12 2.54
CA VAL A 128 -14.45 26.76 1.57
C VAL A 128 -13.14 25.96 1.44
N VAL A 129 -12.58 25.51 2.56
CA VAL A 129 -11.33 24.73 2.57
C VAL A 129 -11.51 23.39 1.86
N LEU A 130 -12.62 22.69 2.13
CA LEU A 130 -12.93 21.43 1.46
C LEU A 130 -13.23 21.63 -0.03
N ALA A 131 -13.98 22.68 -0.37
CA ALA A 131 -14.28 23.02 -1.76
C ALA A 131 -13.01 23.36 -2.55
N ALA A 132 -12.07 24.09 -1.96
CA ALA A 132 -10.77 24.37 -2.57
C ALA A 132 -10.00 23.06 -2.83
N GLY A 133 -9.91 22.15 -1.87
CA GLY A 133 -9.29 20.85 -2.06
C GLY A 133 -9.92 20.03 -3.18
N CYS A 134 -11.27 20.05 -3.28
CA CYS A 134 -11.98 19.38 -4.37
C CYS A 134 -11.68 20.02 -5.74
N LEU A 135 -11.70 21.35 -5.84
CA LEU A 135 -11.46 22.05 -7.10
C LEU A 135 -10.04 21.83 -7.62
N PHE A 136 -9.03 21.98 -6.76
CA PHE A 136 -7.65 21.76 -7.17
C PHE A 136 -7.37 20.27 -7.46
N GLY A 137 -7.94 19.36 -6.69
CA GLY A 137 -7.83 17.92 -6.94
C GLY A 137 -8.48 17.51 -8.27
N GLU A 138 -9.61 18.10 -8.64
CA GLU A 138 -10.27 17.85 -9.92
C GLU A 138 -9.45 18.41 -11.09
N GLU A 139 -8.93 19.63 -10.96
CA GLU A 139 -8.14 20.31 -12.02
C GLU A 139 -6.80 19.61 -12.27
N PHE A 140 -6.08 19.24 -11.23
CA PHE A 140 -4.77 18.63 -11.39
C PHE A 140 -4.86 17.15 -11.77
N GLY A 141 -5.72 16.38 -11.13
CA GLY A 141 -5.71 14.92 -11.23
C GLY A 141 -4.32 14.34 -10.97
N ILE A 142 -4.17 13.02 -11.09
CA ILE A 142 -2.88 12.35 -10.80
C ILE A 142 -1.76 12.72 -11.80
N GLN A 143 -2.10 13.09 -13.02
CA GLN A 143 -1.09 13.35 -14.05
C GLN A 143 -0.43 14.73 -13.89
N ARG A 144 -1.17 15.73 -13.45
CA ARG A 144 -0.73 17.12 -13.33
C ARG A 144 -0.32 17.52 -11.93
N ILE A 145 -0.73 16.76 -10.90
CA ILE A 145 -0.52 17.10 -9.50
C ILE A 145 0.95 17.39 -9.15
N LYS A 146 1.90 16.67 -9.75
CA LYS A 146 3.33 16.90 -9.52
C LYS A 146 3.79 18.30 -9.97
N PHE A 147 3.20 18.86 -11.03
CA PHE A 147 3.53 20.20 -11.53
C PHE A 147 2.85 21.28 -10.68
N GLY A 148 1.57 21.08 -10.31
CA GLY A 148 0.88 21.97 -9.36
C GLY A 148 1.62 22.02 -8.03
N HIS A 149 2.03 20.87 -7.51
CA HIS A 149 2.82 20.79 -6.27
C HIS A 149 4.24 21.38 -6.44
N ALA A 150 4.84 21.33 -7.62
CA ALA A 150 6.12 22.01 -7.84
C ALA A 150 5.98 23.54 -7.72
N MET A 151 4.89 24.10 -8.26
CA MET A 151 4.57 25.51 -8.10
C MET A 151 4.33 25.87 -6.62
N PHE A 152 3.50 25.10 -5.92
CA PHE A 152 3.24 25.30 -4.50
C PHE A 152 4.49 25.10 -3.63
N GLY A 153 5.35 24.14 -3.95
CA GLY A 153 6.63 23.92 -3.28
C GLY A 153 7.58 25.11 -3.43
N GLY A 154 7.64 25.71 -4.63
CA GLY A 154 8.38 26.94 -4.86
C GLY A 154 7.85 28.10 -4.02
N LEU A 155 6.54 28.27 -3.95
CA LEU A 155 5.90 29.30 -3.13
C LEU A 155 6.14 29.05 -1.63
N LEU A 156 6.12 27.79 -1.18
CA LEU A 156 6.46 27.43 0.21
C LEU A 156 7.89 27.84 0.57
N VAL A 157 8.86 27.61 -0.32
CA VAL A 157 10.25 28.05 -0.08
C VAL A 157 10.32 29.56 0.08
N VAL A 158 9.58 30.32 -0.73
CA VAL A 158 9.50 31.78 -0.60
C VAL A 158 8.87 32.17 0.75
N CYS A 159 7.74 31.55 1.14
CA CYS A 159 7.09 31.81 2.41
C CYS A 159 8.01 31.54 3.61
N VAL A 160 8.68 30.39 3.61
CA VAL A 160 9.67 30.02 4.65
C VAL A 160 10.81 31.05 4.67
N GLY A 161 11.32 31.43 3.51
CA GLY A 161 12.38 32.44 3.39
C GLY A 161 11.97 33.79 3.98
N VAL A 162 10.75 34.26 3.67
CA VAL A 162 10.21 35.53 4.23
C VAL A 162 10.06 35.44 5.76
N VAL A 163 9.52 34.32 6.27
CA VAL A 163 9.38 34.13 7.73
C VAL A 163 10.73 34.13 8.41
N LEU A 164 11.71 33.38 7.91
CA LEU A 164 13.05 33.29 8.49
C LEU A 164 13.77 34.66 8.42
N PHE A 165 13.70 35.34 7.28
CA PHE A 165 14.31 36.67 7.12
C PHE A 165 13.71 37.69 8.09
N SER A 166 12.40 37.69 8.24
CA SER A 166 11.70 38.62 9.14
C SER A 166 11.97 38.34 10.61
N LEU A 167 12.17 37.07 10.98
CA LEU A 167 12.47 36.67 12.36
C LEU A 167 13.96 36.75 12.72
N HIS A 168 14.87 36.69 11.74
CA HIS A 168 16.31 36.66 11.97
C HIS A 168 16.85 37.76 12.88
N PRO A 169 16.45 39.06 12.75
CA PRO A 169 16.96 40.11 13.61
C PRO A 169 16.59 39.97 15.09
N LEU A 170 15.69 39.07 15.42
CA LEU A 170 15.10 38.91 16.73
C LEU A 170 15.43 37.58 17.38
N VAL A 171 16.25 36.76 16.73
CA VAL A 171 16.72 35.50 17.30
C VAL A 171 17.47 35.82 18.61
N PRO A 172 17.01 35.32 19.76
CA PRO A 172 17.77 35.47 21.00
C PRO A 172 19.14 34.82 20.84
N GLN A 173 20.18 35.44 21.37
CA GLN A 173 21.54 34.87 21.33
C GLN A 173 21.62 33.49 22.01
N ASN A 174 20.72 33.23 22.97
CA ASN A 174 20.61 31.97 23.69
C ASN A 174 19.19 31.42 23.55
N ILE A 175 18.91 30.65 22.48
CA ILE A 175 17.69 29.85 22.43
C ILE A 175 17.94 28.65 23.34
N PRO A 176 17.08 28.40 24.35
CA PRO A 176 17.19 27.20 25.16
C PRO A 176 16.70 25.99 24.41
N TRP A 177 17.46 25.53 23.42
CA TRP A 177 17.14 24.38 22.60
C TRP A 177 16.87 23.09 23.37
N GLY A 178 17.37 23.03 24.62
CA GLY A 178 17.14 21.94 25.55
C GLY A 178 16.07 22.22 26.63
N ALA A 179 15.41 23.37 26.59
CA ALA A 179 14.31 23.65 27.49
C ALA A 179 13.12 22.80 27.12
N ALA A 180 13.06 21.64 27.76
CA ALA A 180 11.86 20.85 27.85
C ALA A 180 10.97 21.39 28.95
N LEU A 181 9.69 21.17 28.85
CA LEU A 181 8.73 21.53 29.88
C LEU A 181 9.12 20.94 31.23
N PRO A 182 9.01 21.70 32.34
CA PRO A 182 9.26 21.17 33.67
C PRO A 182 8.39 19.98 34.05
N THR A 183 7.20 19.90 33.45
CA THR A 183 6.20 18.81 33.62
C THR A 183 6.31 17.75 32.57
N ALA A 184 7.26 17.84 31.63
CA ALA A 184 7.43 16.87 30.58
C ALA A 184 7.57 15.47 31.15
N TRP A 185 6.98 14.54 30.44
CA TRP A 185 7.08 13.13 30.75
C TRP A 185 8.54 12.70 30.79
N LYS A 186 9.01 12.32 31.96
CA LYS A 186 10.39 11.90 32.17
C LYS A 186 10.46 10.38 32.31
N GLY A 187 11.55 9.82 31.83
CA GLY A 187 11.82 8.39 32.00
C GLY A 187 10.77 7.48 31.35
N PRO A 188 10.13 6.55 32.10
CA PRO A 188 9.20 5.57 31.56
C PRO A 188 8.01 6.17 30.80
N GLN A 189 7.50 7.33 31.23
CA GLN A 189 6.38 8.01 30.56
C GLN A 189 6.77 8.51 29.18
N LEU A 190 7.98 9.06 29.02
CA LEU A 190 8.49 9.46 27.71
C LEU A 190 8.57 8.26 26.75
N PHE A 191 9.10 7.12 27.22
CA PHE A 191 9.18 5.92 26.38
C PHE A 191 7.80 5.36 26.05
N GLY A 192 6.88 5.38 27.00
CA GLY A 192 5.48 4.95 26.79
C GLY A 192 4.77 5.75 25.71
N TYR A 193 5.17 6.99 25.46
CA TYR A 193 4.63 7.84 24.42
C TYR A 193 5.45 7.77 23.12
N ALA A 194 6.77 7.87 23.23
CA ALA A 194 7.68 7.94 22.08
C ALA A 194 7.69 6.65 21.24
N VAL A 195 7.64 5.47 21.86
CA VAL A 195 7.67 4.20 21.13
C VAL A 195 6.42 3.98 20.27
N PRO A 196 5.18 4.14 20.80
CA PRO A 196 3.98 4.08 19.96
C PRO A 196 3.99 5.08 18.81
N LEU A 197 4.40 6.31 19.08
CA LEU A 197 4.50 7.36 18.08
C LEU A 197 5.48 6.98 16.96
N LEU A 198 6.69 6.55 17.34
CA LEU A 198 7.73 6.12 16.39
C LEU A 198 7.23 5.00 15.48
N VAL A 199 6.61 3.98 16.05
CA VAL A 199 6.08 2.84 15.26
C VAL A 199 4.97 3.32 14.34
N GLY A 200 4.02 4.12 14.82
CA GLY A 200 2.92 4.66 14.03
C GLY A 200 3.40 5.49 12.84
N LEU A 201 4.40 6.34 13.05
CA LEU A 201 4.97 7.19 12.01
C LEU A 201 5.76 6.41 10.96
N LEU A 202 6.51 5.38 11.36
CA LEU A 202 7.25 4.53 10.43
C LEU A 202 6.33 3.73 9.50
N VAL A 203 5.18 3.27 10.00
CA VAL A 203 4.29 2.41 9.23
C VAL A 203 3.09 3.14 8.61
N GLY A 204 2.83 4.38 9.02
CA GLY A 204 1.69 5.18 8.56
C GLY A 204 1.51 5.27 7.04
N PRO A 205 2.56 5.52 6.25
CA PRO A 205 2.46 5.62 4.79
C PRO A 205 1.87 4.39 4.09
N TRP A 206 1.92 3.22 4.73
CA TRP A 206 1.37 1.97 4.19
C TRP A 206 -0.15 1.91 4.17
N LEU A 207 -0.82 2.74 4.95
CA LEU A 207 -2.28 2.84 4.99
C LEU A 207 -2.82 4.01 4.17
N ASP A 208 -1.97 4.92 3.74
CA ASP A 208 -2.40 6.09 3.01
C ASP A 208 -2.55 5.80 1.51
N LEU A 209 -3.76 5.99 1.00
CA LEU A 209 -4.10 5.84 -0.42
C LEU A 209 -3.30 6.78 -1.32
N GLN A 210 -2.93 7.97 -0.82
CA GLN A 210 -2.16 8.96 -1.57
C GLN A 210 -0.77 8.41 -1.92
N HIS A 211 -0.14 7.69 -0.99
CA HIS A 211 1.16 7.09 -1.22
C HIS A 211 1.11 5.91 -2.18
N TRP A 212 0.13 5.03 -2.05
CA TRP A 212 -0.07 3.93 -3.00
C TRP A 212 -0.32 4.44 -4.41
N GLN A 213 -1.21 5.41 -4.57
CA GLN A 213 -1.51 6.01 -5.86
C GLN A 213 -0.26 6.62 -6.51
N ARG A 214 0.53 7.39 -5.74
CA ARG A 214 1.77 8.00 -6.24
C ARG A 214 2.82 6.96 -6.59
N ALA A 215 3.04 5.95 -5.75
CA ALA A 215 4.01 4.89 -6.04
C ALA A 215 3.67 4.15 -7.35
N ILE A 216 2.39 3.84 -7.57
CA ILE A 216 1.90 3.23 -8.81
C ILE A 216 2.13 4.16 -10.01
N GLN A 217 1.84 5.45 -9.88
CA GLN A 217 2.03 6.40 -10.98
C GLN A 217 3.51 6.65 -11.30
N ILE A 218 4.36 6.80 -10.29
CA ILE A 218 5.81 6.93 -10.43
C ILE A 218 6.38 5.72 -11.17
N HIS A 219 5.90 4.52 -10.82
CA HIS A 219 6.31 3.28 -11.50
C HIS A 219 5.87 3.26 -12.97
N ARG A 220 4.62 3.67 -13.27
CA ARG A 220 4.10 3.79 -14.64
C ARG A 220 4.90 4.77 -15.50
N GLU A 221 5.44 5.81 -14.90
CA GLU A 221 6.30 6.80 -15.57
C GLU A 221 7.77 6.36 -15.67
N ASN A 222 8.10 5.11 -15.34
CA ASN A 222 9.47 4.59 -15.31
C ASN A 222 10.44 5.45 -14.50
N THR A 223 9.94 6.07 -13.43
CA THR A 223 10.71 6.90 -12.49
C THR A 223 11.04 6.06 -11.25
N SER A 224 12.15 6.38 -10.57
CA SER A 224 12.55 5.69 -9.34
C SER A 224 11.61 6.02 -8.18
N ILE A 225 10.83 5.05 -7.69
CA ILE A 225 9.98 5.21 -6.51
C ILE A 225 10.87 5.53 -5.30
N ARG A 226 11.94 4.74 -5.08
CA ARG A 226 12.90 4.97 -4.01
C ARG A 226 13.47 6.39 -4.03
N GLY A 227 13.91 6.87 -5.21
CA GLY A 227 14.47 8.22 -5.34
C GLY A 227 13.44 9.31 -5.02
N SER A 228 12.21 9.17 -5.53
CA SER A 228 11.13 10.14 -5.27
C SER A 228 10.76 10.20 -3.79
N TYR A 229 10.62 9.06 -3.12
CA TYR A 229 10.28 9.01 -1.70
C TYR A 229 11.43 9.42 -0.78
N PHE A 230 12.68 9.23 -1.19
CA PHE A 230 13.84 9.75 -0.48
C PHE A 230 13.84 11.29 -0.48
N VAL A 231 13.67 11.89 -1.67
CA VAL A 231 13.55 13.35 -1.80
C VAL A 231 12.33 13.86 -1.03
N GLY A 232 11.19 13.17 -1.14
CA GLY A 232 9.98 13.54 -0.39
C GLY A 232 10.17 13.51 1.12
N GLY A 233 10.79 12.46 1.64
CA GLY A 233 11.12 12.36 3.08
C GLY A 233 12.06 13.47 3.54
N LEU A 234 13.05 13.83 2.73
CA LEU A 234 13.97 14.93 3.05
C LEU A 234 13.26 16.29 3.08
N ILE A 235 12.46 16.62 2.07
CA ILE A 235 11.67 17.87 2.03
C ILE A 235 10.73 17.92 3.24
N PHE A 236 10.03 16.82 3.51
CA PHE A 236 9.12 16.74 4.65
C PHE A 236 9.84 16.96 5.98
N PHE A 237 10.99 16.33 6.17
CA PHE A 237 11.83 16.51 7.35
C PHE A 237 12.24 17.98 7.56
N LEU A 238 12.69 18.65 6.49
CA LEU A 238 13.09 20.06 6.55
C LEU A 238 11.91 20.97 6.92
N MET A 239 10.70 20.68 6.43
CA MET A 239 9.50 21.46 6.80
C MET A 239 9.09 21.24 8.26
N LEU A 240 9.19 20.01 8.77
CA LEU A 240 8.96 19.72 10.19
C LEU A 240 9.99 20.42 11.08
N LEU A 241 11.26 20.42 10.66
CA LEU A 241 12.30 21.16 11.37
C LEU A 241 12.02 22.67 11.41
N PHE A 242 11.65 23.26 10.27
CA PHE A 242 11.30 24.67 10.20
C PHE A 242 10.18 25.00 11.21
N HIS A 243 9.10 24.25 11.20
CA HIS A 243 7.95 24.50 12.04
C HIS A 243 8.22 24.21 13.52
N GLY A 244 9.01 23.18 13.83
CA GLY A 244 9.47 22.89 15.20
C GLY A 244 10.48 23.92 15.72
N CYS A 245 11.37 24.45 14.88
CA CYS A 245 12.24 25.56 15.25
C CYS A 245 11.45 26.84 15.54
N LEU A 246 10.37 27.09 14.81
CA LEU A 246 9.44 28.18 15.13
C LEU A 246 8.82 27.97 16.52
N ALA A 247 8.43 26.75 16.87
CA ALA A 247 7.94 26.40 18.20
C ALA A 247 8.99 26.63 19.29
N ALA A 248 10.25 26.24 19.06
CA ALA A 248 11.36 26.50 20.00
C ALA A 248 11.57 28.01 20.20
N TRP A 249 11.44 28.79 19.15
CA TRP A 249 11.44 30.25 19.23
C TRP A 249 10.30 30.77 20.11
N VAL A 250 9.07 30.23 19.98
CA VAL A 250 7.93 30.59 20.83
C VAL A 250 8.26 30.37 22.31
N LEU A 251 8.80 29.18 22.64
CA LEU A 251 9.19 28.85 24.01
C LEU A 251 10.18 29.87 24.60
N ALA A 252 11.16 30.29 23.79
CA ALA A 252 12.15 31.25 24.22
C ALA A 252 11.58 32.67 24.50
N LYS A 253 10.48 33.03 23.81
CA LYS A 253 9.86 34.35 23.90
C LYS A 253 8.72 34.42 24.91
N THR A 254 7.89 33.39 24.99
CA THR A 254 6.70 33.38 25.84
C THR A 254 7.01 32.97 27.28
N ASN A 255 8.10 32.20 27.50
CA ASN A 255 8.50 31.65 28.78
C ASN A 255 7.28 31.14 29.61
N PRO A 256 6.51 30.19 29.05
CA PRO A 256 5.21 29.79 29.57
C PRO A 256 5.34 29.15 30.96
N THR A 257 4.30 29.31 31.79
CA THR A 257 4.28 28.78 33.15
C THR A 257 3.96 27.29 33.19
N PRO A 258 4.32 26.53 34.24
CA PRO A 258 3.93 25.13 34.39
C PRO A 258 2.42 24.90 34.31
N ASP A 259 1.59 25.85 34.78
CA ASP A 259 0.13 25.75 34.73
C ASP A 259 -0.42 25.86 33.29
N ASP A 260 0.25 26.58 32.43
CA ASP A 260 -0.13 26.66 31.02
C ASP A 260 0.05 25.30 30.33
N TYR A 261 1.01 24.53 30.78
CA TYR A 261 1.29 23.18 30.29
C TYR A 261 0.34 22.13 30.82
N ALA A 262 -0.11 22.25 32.06
CA ALA A 262 -1.07 21.35 32.67
C ALA A 262 -2.47 21.44 32.04
N LYS A 263 -2.77 22.54 31.34
CA LYS A 263 -4.04 22.76 30.63
C LYS A 263 -4.10 22.16 29.23
N GLY A 264 -3.15 21.30 28.86
CA GLY A 264 -3.11 20.72 27.51
C GLY A 264 -2.82 21.78 26.46
N LEU A 265 -1.67 22.43 26.57
CA LEU A 265 -1.23 23.44 25.63
C LEU A 265 -1.27 22.97 24.22
N ASP A 266 -2.10 23.60 23.43
CA ASP A 266 -2.12 23.50 22.00
C ASP A 266 -0.90 24.24 21.43
N GLY A 267 0.22 23.53 21.32
CA GLY A 267 1.47 24.12 20.88
C GLY A 267 1.39 24.80 19.52
N PHE A 268 0.46 24.36 18.66
CA PHE A 268 0.21 24.99 17.38
C PHE A 268 -0.41 26.38 17.54
N ARG A 269 -1.37 26.54 18.42
CA ARG A 269 -1.97 27.83 18.74
C ARG A 269 -0.91 28.81 19.25
N TYR A 270 0.01 28.35 20.11
CA TYR A 270 1.09 29.18 20.61
C TYR A 270 2.04 29.66 19.51
N ALA A 271 2.44 28.80 18.59
CA ALA A 271 3.29 29.21 17.47
C ALA A 271 2.59 30.27 16.60
N HIS A 272 1.29 30.08 16.38
CA HIS A 272 0.47 31.06 15.66
C HIS A 272 0.36 32.39 16.42
N ASP A 273 0.02 32.33 17.71
CA ASP A 273 -0.10 33.53 18.56
C ASP A 273 1.23 34.28 18.67
N LEU A 274 2.37 33.58 18.65
CA LEU A 274 3.67 34.24 18.61
C LEU A 274 3.88 35.05 17.34
N VAL A 275 3.59 34.47 16.19
CA VAL A 275 3.73 35.18 14.91
C VAL A 275 2.83 36.41 14.92
N VAL A 276 1.59 36.28 15.41
CA VAL A 276 0.64 37.40 15.56
C VAL A 276 1.18 38.46 16.53
N ASN A 277 1.56 38.05 17.74
CA ASN A 277 2.08 38.98 18.78
C ASN A 277 3.35 39.68 18.31
N TYR A 278 4.23 38.99 17.61
CA TYR A 278 5.41 39.57 17.01
C TYR A 278 5.08 40.64 15.98
N ILE A 279 4.09 40.38 15.12
CA ILE A 279 3.64 41.31 14.11
C ILE A 279 3.09 42.59 14.72
N ASP A 280 2.37 42.49 15.82
CA ASP A 280 1.82 43.67 16.52
C ASP A 280 2.90 44.58 17.05
N GLY A 281 4.09 44.06 17.32
CA GLY A 281 5.26 44.80 17.71
C GLY A 281 6.09 45.44 16.59
N LEU A 282 5.80 45.08 15.29
CA LEU A 282 6.57 45.60 14.16
C LEU A 282 6.14 47.00 13.71
N PRO A 283 7.04 47.78 13.05
CA PRO A 283 6.67 48.99 12.37
C PRO A 283 5.61 48.75 11.29
N ALA A 284 4.71 49.68 11.09
CA ALA A 284 3.55 49.53 10.21
C ALA A 284 3.91 49.07 8.77
N ALA A 285 5.07 49.46 8.26
CA ALA A 285 5.54 49.12 6.91
C ALA A 285 5.90 47.61 6.77
N SER A 286 6.22 46.91 7.87
CA SER A 286 6.65 45.50 7.85
C SER A 286 5.53 44.51 8.24
N LYS A 287 4.40 45.01 8.74
CA LYS A 287 3.33 44.21 9.31
C LYS A 287 2.63 43.24 8.36
N GLY A 288 2.58 43.56 7.06
CA GLY A 288 1.78 42.81 6.09
C GLY A 288 2.46 41.56 5.54
N LEU A 289 3.78 41.55 5.38
CA LEU A 289 4.48 40.50 4.67
C LEU A 289 4.66 39.21 5.47
N LEU A 290 5.04 39.31 6.73
CA LEU A 290 5.26 38.15 7.61
C LEU A 290 3.99 37.35 7.86
N PRO A 291 2.84 37.94 8.28
CA PRO A 291 1.62 37.18 8.46
C PRO A 291 1.13 36.58 7.13
N ALA A 292 1.18 37.32 6.07
CA ALA A 292 0.77 36.84 4.76
C ALA A 292 1.58 35.60 4.34
N ALA A 293 2.91 35.63 4.53
CA ALA A 293 3.78 34.49 4.25
C ALA A 293 3.49 33.28 5.16
N TYR A 294 3.26 33.52 6.44
CA TYR A 294 2.95 32.44 7.38
C TYR A 294 1.58 31.79 7.10
N TYR A 295 0.54 32.58 6.87
CA TYR A 295 -0.78 32.06 6.49
C TYR A 295 -0.76 31.37 5.13
N ALA A 296 -0.02 31.90 4.14
CA ALA A 296 0.17 31.25 2.86
C ALA A 296 0.87 29.90 3.01
N PHE A 297 1.92 29.81 3.85
CA PHE A 297 2.58 28.56 4.18
C PHE A 297 1.59 27.51 4.73
N LEU A 298 0.79 27.87 5.73
CA LEU A 298 -0.20 26.98 6.31
C LEU A 298 -1.28 26.58 5.31
N GLY A 299 -1.79 27.56 4.55
CA GLY A 299 -2.82 27.34 3.53
C GLY A 299 -2.37 26.40 2.42
N ILE A 300 -1.13 26.55 1.93
CA ILE A 300 -0.56 25.68 0.91
C ILE A 300 -0.41 24.25 1.44
N CYS A 301 0.10 24.07 2.66
CA CYS A 301 0.23 22.76 3.28
C CYS A 301 -1.12 22.05 3.42
N ALA A 302 -2.16 22.75 3.83
CA ALA A 302 -3.51 22.22 3.94
C ALA A 302 -4.08 21.86 2.55
N LEU A 303 -3.99 22.77 1.61
CA LEU A 303 -4.54 22.62 0.26
C LEU A 303 -3.92 21.42 -0.45
N THR A 304 -2.59 21.30 -0.43
CA THR A 304 -1.87 20.21 -1.11
C THR A 304 -2.08 18.83 -0.46
N THR A 305 -2.51 18.78 0.79
CA THR A 305 -2.96 17.54 1.44
C THR A 305 -4.39 17.20 1.01
N LEU A 306 -5.28 18.18 0.94
CA LEU A 306 -6.69 17.96 0.59
C LEU A 306 -6.88 17.62 -0.89
N ASP A 307 -6.20 18.31 -1.81
CA ASP A 307 -6.25 17.98 -3.24
C ASP A 307 -5.71 16.59 -3.52
N SER A 308 -4.62 16.23 -2.84
CA SER A 308 -4.03 14.89 -2.91
C SER A 308 -4.97 13.81 -2.41
N GLY A 309 -5.66 14.07 -1.30
CA GLY A 309 -6.68 13.19 -0.75
C GLY A 309 -7.87 13.03 -1.70
N TYR A 310 -8.32 14.12 -2.33
CA TYR A 310 -9.37 14.08 -3.35
C TYR A 310 -8.98 13.18 -4.52
N VAL A 311 -7.80 13.38 -5.08
CA VAL A 311 -7.29 12.61 -6.22
C VAL A 311 -7.15 11.12 -5.86
N ALA A 312 -6.65 10.82 -4.65
CA ALA A 312 -6.50 9.45 -4.18
C ALA A 312 -7.85 8.75 -3.97
N LEU A 313 -8.82 9.44 -3.38
CA LEU A 313 -10.18 8.92 -3.21
C LEU A 313 -10.86 8.69 -4.56
N LYS A 314 -10.74 9.62 -5.51
CA LYS A 314 -11.30 9.48 -6.86
C LYS A 314 -10.74 8.23 -7.56
N TRP A 315 -9.43 8.04 -7.50
CA TRP A 315 -8.78 6.85 -8.02
C TRP A 315 -9.27 5.57 -7.34
N PHE A 316 -9.34 5.57 -6.01
CA PHE A 316 -9.73 4.40 -5.22
C PHE A 316 -11.19 4.01 -5.45
N LEU A 317 -12.11 4.97 -5.44
CA LEU A 317 -13.53 4.75 -5.65
C LEU A 317 -13.81 4.23 -7.07
N GLY A 318 -13.19 4.81 -8.09
CA GLY A 318 -13.31 4.34 -9.47
C GLY A 318 -12.80 2.92 -9.67
N ALA A 319 -11.69 2.55 -9.01
CA ALA A 319 -11.14 1.20 -9.12
C ALA A 319 -11.95 0.13 -8.36
N ASN A 320 -12.62 0.49 -7.25
CA ASN A 320 -13.27 -0.48 -6.36
C ASN A 320 -14.80 -0.52 -6.48
N LEU A 321 -15.45 0.62 -6.66
CA LEU A 321 -16.92 0.68 -6.74
C LEU A 321 -17.42 0.54 -8.17
N GLY A 322 -16.66 0.98 -9.17
CA GLY A 322 -17.02 0.83 -10.58
C GLY A 322 -17.09 -0.64 -11.06
N LYS A 323 -16.59 -1.58 -10.25
CA LYS A 323 -16.59 -3.03 -10.53
C LYS A 323 -17.45 -3.84 -9.53
N SER A 324 -18.30 -3.20 -8.74
CA SER A 324 -19.09 -3.88 -7.72
C SER A 324 -20.40 -4.40 -8.28
N ASP A 325 -20.62 -5.72 -8.18
CA ASP A 325 -21.87 -6.40 -8.54
C ASP A 325 -22.98 -6.28 -7.47
N ASN A 326 -22.82 -5.43 -6.46
CA ASN A 326 -23.84 -5.23 -5.44
C ASN A 326 -25.05 -4.49 -5.99
N LEU A 327 -26.24 -5.05 -5.79
CA LEU A 327 -27.52 -4.55 -6.28
C LEU A 327 -27.79 -3.08 -5.87
N ILE A 328 -27.41 -2.71 -4.65
CA ILE A 328 -27.55 -1.34 -4.11
C ILE A 328 -26.60 -0.36 -4.83
N VAL A 329 -25.40 -0.80 -5.13
CA VAL A 329 -24.39 -0.01 -5.86
C VAL A 329 -24.80 0.16 -7.33
N GLY A 330 -25.43 -0.87 -7.93
CA GLY A 330 -25.96 -0.82 -9.29
C GLY A 330 -27.14 0.15 -9.48
N MET A 331 -27.83 0.54 -8.40
CA MET A 331 -28.92 1.50 -8.45
C MET A 331 -28.46 2.97 -8.44
N LEU A 332 -27.21 3.24 -8.05
CA LEU A 332 -26.69 4.60 -7.98
C LEU A 332 -25.98 4.99 -9.29
N PRO A 333 -26.12 6.25 -9.74
CA PRO A 333 -25.40 6.71 -10.93
C PRO A 333 -23.89 6.51 -10.77
N LYS A 334 -23.26 5.86 -11.73
CA LYS A 334 -21.81 5.56 -11.73
C LYS A 334 -20.96 6.80 -11.43
N ARG A 335 -21.35 7.96 -11.96
CA ARG A 335 -20.67 9.24 -11.69
C ARG A 335 -20.70 9.63 -10.21
N LEU A 336 -21.76 9.30 -9.48
CA LEU A 336 -21.87 9.60 -8.05
C LEU A 336 -21.01 8.65 -7.23
N LEU A 337 -20.94 7.38 -7.61
CA LEU A 337 -20.14 6.35 -6.94
C LEU A 337 -18.62 6.58 -7.10
N GLU A 338 -18.22 7.09 -8.26
CA GLU A 338 -16.80 7.40 -8.56
C GLU A 338 -16.37 8.78 -8.02
N SER A 339 -17.33 9.59 -7.57
CA SER A 339 -17.07 10.94 -7.06
C SER A 339 -16.64 10.92 -5.59
N PRO A 340 -15.53 11.61 -5.22
CA PRO A 340 -15.16 11.80 -3.81
C PRO A 340 -16.06 12.77 -3.04
N ILE A 341 -16.91 13.54 -3.71
CA ILE A 341 -17.74 14.59 -3.10
C ILE A 341 -18.58 14.08 -1.92
N PRO A 342 -19.27 12.91 -1.99
CA PRO A 342 -20.01 12.39 -0.84
C PRO A 342 -19.09 12.16 0.38
N THR A 343 -17.87 11.69 0.16
CA THR A 343 -16.88 11.49 1.23
C THR A 343 -16.47 12.82 1.85
N PHE A 344 -16.26 13.86 1.05
CA PHE A 344 -15.93 15.20 1.53
C PHE A 344 -17.09 15.84 2.30
N LEU A 345 -18.35 15.55 1.94
CA LEU A 345 -19.50 15.93 2.74
C LEU A 345 -19.53 15.21 4.10
N VAL A 346 -19.21 13.94 4.15
CA VAL A 346 -19.08 13.20 5.42
C VAL A 346 -17.98 13.82 6.28
N ILE A 347 -16.82 14.16 5.69
CA ILE A 347 -15.72 14.85 6.39
C ILE A 347 -16.19 16.21 6.93
N PHE A 348 -16.95 16.97 6.16
CA PHE A 348 -17.55 18.23 6.60
C PHE A 348 -18.38 18.06 7.89
N PHE A 349 -19.33 17.12 7.89
CA PHE A 349 -20.19 16.90 9.05
C PHE A 349 -19.42 16.35 10.26
N ILE A 350 -18.50 15.41 10.07
CA ILE A 350 -17.68 14.87 11.17
C ILE A 350 -16.83 15.98 11.77
N THR A 351 -16.25 16.87 10.94
CA THR A 351 -15.48 18.02 11.43
C THR A 351 -16.33 18.95 12.26
N LEU A 352 -17.53 19.31 11.80
CA LEU A 352 -18.44 20.17 12.56
C LEU A 352 -18.85 19.54 13.90
N ILE A 353 -19.15 18.23 13.92
CA ILE A 353 -19.47 17.51 15.14
C ILE A 353 -18.26 17.53 16.08
N GLY A 354 -17.05 17.26 15.58
CA GLY A 354 -15.81 17.31 16.37
C GLY A 354 -15.58 18.67 17.01
N LEU A 355 -15.82 19.75 16.26
CA LEU A 355 -15.72 21.12 16.77
C LEU A 355 -16.79 21.40 17.85
N LEU A 356 -18.01 20.89 17.64
CA LEU A 356 -19.12 21.06 18.57
C LEU A 356 -18.86 20.36 19.92
N VAL A 357 -18.36 19.11 19.88
CA VAL A 357 -18.05 18.35 21.10
C VAL A 357 -16.67 18.71 21.69
N ARG A 358 -15.99 19.70 21.12
CA ARG A 358 -14.66 20.17 21.55
C ARG A 358 -13.63 19.03 21.59
N LEU A 359 -13.65 18.19 20.58
CA LEU A 359 -12.73 17.06 20.48
C LEU A 359 -11.28 17.53 20.50
N GLU A 360 -10.41 16.77 21.16
CA GLU A 360 -8.96 17.06 21.21
C GLU A 360 -8.18 16.11 20.32
N LEU A 361 -7.09 16.59 19.72
CA LEU A 361 -6.27 15.79 18.81
C LEU A 361 -5.61 14.58 19.47
N GLU A 362 -5.36 14.65 20.77
CA GLU A 362 -4.74 13.55 21.54
C GLU A 362 -5.55 12.24 21.45
N TYR A 363 -6.88 12.32 21.45
CA TYR A 363 -7.74 11.13 21.30
C TYR A 363 -7.55 10.43 19.96
N PHE A 364 -7.28 11.19 18.91
CA PHE A 364 -7.00 10.61 17.59
C PHE A 364 -5.65 9.89 17.55
N MET A 365 -4.64 10.38 18.28
CA MET A 365 -3.35 9.69 18.38
C MET A 365 -3.46 8.30 18.98
N VAL A 366 -4.27 8.15 20.04
CA VAL A 366 -4.54 6.86 20.67
C VAL A 366 -5.08 5.85 19.66
N PHE A 367 -6.09 6.27 18.90
CA PHE A 367 -6.71 5.44 17.87
C PHE A 367 -5.72 5.13 16.73
N TYR A 368 -4.97 6.13 16.29
CA TYR A 368 -4.03 6.03 15.19
C TYR A 368 -2.88 5.07 15.47
N ALA A 369 -2.26 5.20 16.65
CA ALA A 369 -1.07 4.43 17.01
C ALA A 369 -1.35 2.92 17.20
N SER A 370 -2.55 2.55 17.64
CA SER A 370 -2.86 1.16 17.95
C SER A 370 -3.59 0.43 16.83
N PHE A 371 -4.70 0.99 16.35
CA PHE A 371 -5.56 0.31 15.39
C PHE A 371 -4.89 0.22 14.00
N PHE A 372 -4.34 1.33 13.52
CA PHE A 372 -3.76 1.36 12.19
C PHE A 372 -2.41 0.67 12.08
N VAL A 373 -1.60 0.64 13.12
CA VAL A 373 -0.32 -0.09 13.11
C VAL A 373 -0.51 -1.57 12.76
N GLY A 374 -1.53 -2.21 13.29
CA GLY A 374 -1.83 -3.61 13.00
C GLY A 374 -2.07 -3.87 11.52
N TYR A 375 -2.86 -3.02 10.87
CA TYR A 375 -3.15 -3.15 9.43
C TYR A 375 -2.00 -2.73 8.54
N ALA A 376 -1.23 -1.70 8.91
CA ALA A 376 -0.01 -1.33 8.21
C ALA A 376 1.03 -2.47 8.23
N SER A 377 1.16 -3.15 9.36
CA SER A 377 2.03 -4.32 9.50
C SER A 377 1.66 -5.45 8.53
N LEU A 378 0.36 -5.67 8.27
CA LEU A 378 -0.11 -6.61 7.25
C LEU A 378 0.34 -6.23 5.83
N ALA A 379 0.23 -4.95 5.48
CA ALA A 379 0.66 -4.48 4.18
C ALA A 379 2.17 -4.67 3.97
N ILE A 380 2.96 -4.39 5.02
CA ILE A 380 4.41 -4.61 5.02
C ILE A 380 4.74 -6.10 4.91
N ALA A 381 4.12 -6.95 5.71
CA ALA A 381 4.35 -8.40 5.68
C ALA A 381 4.11 -8.99 4.28
N ARG A 382 3.09 -8.50 3.58
CA ARG A 382 2.79 -8.93 2.22
C ARG A 382 3.90 -8.62 1.21
N CYS A 383 4.72 -7.62 1.47
CA CYS A 383 5.88 -7.33 0.62
C CYS A 383 6.96 -8.44 0.70
N PHE A 384 7.00 -9.19 1.78
CA PHE A 384 8.01 -10.22 2.03
C PHE A 384 7.49 -11.64 1.79
N VAL A 385 6.19 -11.89 2.00
CA VAL A 385 5.58 -13.23 1.85
C VAL A 385 5.15 -13.45 0.40
N PRO A 386 5.63 -14.51 -0.29
CA PRO A 386 5.19 -14.85 -1.64
C PRO A 386 3.69 -15.12 -1.73
N ASN A 387 3.08 -14.69 -2.83
CA ASN A 387 1.64 -14.58 -3.07
C ASN A 387 0.81 -15.88 -2.95
N SER A 388 1.40 -17.04 -2.81
CA SER A 388 0.69 -18.27 -3.18
C SER A 388 0.02 -19.05 -2.05
N GLN A 389 0.34 -18.86 -0.77
CA GLN A 389 -0.13 -19.84 0.21
C GLN A 389 -0.68 -19.33 1.54
N HIS A 390 -0.50 -18.08 1.92
CA HIS A 390 -0.97 -17.60 3.22
C HIS A 390 -1.70 -16.26 3.08
N ALA A 391 -3.00 -16.33 2.78
CA ALA A 391 -3.89 -15.25 3.18
C ALA A 391 -3.76 -15.14 4.70
N LEU A 392 -3.00 -14.15 5.18
CA LEU A 392 -2.91 -13.85 6.61
C LEU A 392 -4.35 -13.72 7.12
N PRO A 393 -4.73 -14.49 8.14
CA PRO A 393 -6.13 -14.61 8.53
C PRO A 393 -6.61 -13.26 9.05
N GLN A 394 -7.36 -12.55 8.22
CA GLN A 394 -7.80 -11.17 8.46
C GLN A 394 -8.62 -11.03 9.74
N ILE A 395 -9.43 -12.05 10.06
CA ILE A 395 -10.20 -12.08 11.31
C ILE A 395 -9.27 -12.07 12.52
N ARG A 396 -8.17 -12.84 12.49
CA ARG A 396 -7.18 -12.85 13.58
C ARG A 396 -6.49 -11.50 13.73
N MET A 397 -6.20 -10.83 12.61
CA MET A 397 -5.57 -9.50 12.65
C MET A 397 -6.54 -8.41 13.14
N PHE A 398 -7.80 -8.48 12.74
CA PHE A 398 -8.82 -7.58 13.26
C PHE A 398 -8.98 -7.77 14.78
N SER A 399 -9.08 -9.00 15.25
CA SER A 399 -9.16 -9.30 16.68
C SER A 399 -7.92 -8.81 17.43
N LEU A 400 -6.73 -9.03 16.87
CA LEU A 400 -5.47 -8.60 17.48
C LEU A 400 -5.36 -7.07 17.53
N ALA A 401 -5.73 -6.37 16.44
CA ALA A 401 -5.75 -4.91 16.40
C ALA A 401 -6.75 -4.34 17.42
N SER A 402 -7.91 -4.99 17.59
CA SER A 402 -8.90 -4.60 18.59
C SER A 402 -8.39 -4.83 20.02
N ILE A 403 -7.75 -5.96 20.30
CA ILE A 403 -7.11 -6.23 21.59
C ILE A 403 -6.01 -5.22 21.86
N SER A 404 -5.17 -4.92 20.87
CA SER A 404 -4.11 -3.91 20.97
C SER A 404 -4.67 -2.52 21.31
N LEU A 405 -5.77 -2.14 20.67
CA LEU A 405 -6.46 -0.87 20.95
C LEU A 405 -6.95 -0.81 22.41
N VAL A 406 -7.56 -1.88 22.91
CA VAL A 406 -8.04 -1.96 24.30
C VAL A 406 -6.87 -1.87 25.29
N ILE A 407 -5.77 -2.61 25.05
CA ILE A 407 -4.56 -2.56 25.89
C ILE A 407 -3.97 -1.14 25.87
N PHE A 408 -3.87 -0.52 24.72
CA PHE A 408 -3.34 0.82 24.57
C PHE A 408 -4.22 1.85 25.29
N ALA A 409 -5.55 1.80 25.08
CA ALA A 409 -6.49 2.70 25.73
C ALA A 409 -6.46 2.57 27.26
N PHE A 410 -6.38 1.33 27.77
CA PHE A 410 -6.23 1.09 29.21
C PHE A 410 -4.91 1.62 29.74
N GLY A 411 -3.81 1.41 29.00
CA GLY A 411 -2.50 1.99 29.33
C GLY A 411 -2.51 3.51 29.36
N TYR A 412 -3.24 4.14 28.43
CA TYR A 412 -3.42 5.59 28.38
C TYR A 412 -4.19 6.10 29.60
N CYS A 413 -5.34 5.50 29.92
CA CYS A 413 -6.16 5.89 31.07
C CYS A 413 -5.44 5.69 32.43
N THR A 414 -4.58 4.69 32.52
CA THR A 414 -3.83 4.37 33.76
C THR A 414 -2.42 4.96 33.80
N SER A 415 -2.01 5.68 32.75
CA SER A 415 -0.63 6.19 32.56
C SER A 415 0.45 5.09 32.66
N ALA A 416 0.09 3.85 32.29
CA ALA A 416 0.98 2.69 32.37
C ALA A 416 1.80 2.54 31.10
N SER A 417 3.04 3.03 31.09
CA SER A 417 3.93 3.05 29.91
C SER A 417 4.14 1.70 29.28
N PHE A 418 4.22 0.62 30.08
CA PHE A 418 4.36 -0.73 29.55
C PHE A 418 3.17 -1.16 28.69
N LEU A 419 1.95 -0.83 29.09
CA LEU A 419 0.74 -1.17 28.35
C LEU A 419 0.61 -0.33 27.07
N LEU A 420 1.06 0.92 27.08
CA LEU A 420 1.13 1.75 25.88
C LEU A 420 2.07 1.14 24.83
N ILE A 421 3.27 0.73 25.27
CA ILE A 421 4.26 0.08 24.40
C ILE A 421 3.73 -1.27 23.90
N LEU A 422 3.21 -2.12 24.77
CA LEU A 422 2.68 -3.43 24.42
C LEU A 422 1.53 -3.30 23.41
N GLY A 423 0.55 -2.43 23.68
CA GLY A 423 -0.59 -2.20 22.79
C GLY A 423 -0.18 -1.70 21.41
N SER A 424 0.88 -0.89 21.30
CA SER A 424 1.35 -0.42 19.99
C SER A 424 2.20 -1.45 19.22
N LEU A 425 3.02 -2.24 19.91
CA LEU A 425 3.93 -3.19 19.28
C LEU A 425 3.32 -4.56 19.00
N LEU A 426 2.28 -4.96 19.74
CA LEU A 426 1.71 -6.31 19.64
C LEU A 426 1.33 -6.75 18.21
N PRO A 427 0.68 -5.94 17.37
CA PRO A 427 0.39 -6.32 16.00
C PRO A 427 1.64 -6.49 15.13
N LEU A 428 2.62 -5.61 15.33
CA LEU A 428 3.89 -5.68 14.60
C LEU A 428 4.68 -6.94 14.99
N LEU A 429 4.77 -7.23 16.28
CA LEU A 429 5.44 -8.44 16.79
C LEU A 429 4.77 -9.72 16.28
N TYR A 430 3.44 -9.76 16.22
CA TYR A 430 2.72 -10.89 15.66
C TYR A 430 3.00 -11.09 14.16
N VAL A 431 3.03 -10.01 13.39
CA VAL A 431 3.36 -10.08 11.96
C VAL A 431 4.80 -10.50 11.76
N MET A 432 5.74 -9.97 12.53
CA MET A 432 7.14 -10.44 12.51
C MET A 432 7.23 -11.92 12.83
N TRP A 433 6.57 -12.37 13.88
CA TRP A 433 6.54 -13.80 14.24
C TRP A 433 5.98 -14.67 13.12
N LEU A 434 4.91 -14.25 12.44
CA LEU A 434 4.36 -14.96 11.28
C LEU A 434 5.38 -15.05 10.13
N VAL A 435 6.07 -13.95 9.81
CA VAL A 435 7.10 -13.93 8.75
C VAL A 435 8.25 -14.87 9.08
N PHE A 436 8.76 -14.78 10.30
CA PHE A 436 9.86 -15.66 10.74
C PHE A 436 9.46 -17.14 10.82
N ASN A 437 8.25 -17.45 11.27
CA ASN A 437 7.79 -18.84 11.32
C ASN A 437 7.54 -19.43 9.94
N THR A 438 7.06 -18.67 8.97
CA THR A 438 6.90 -19.15 7.59
C THR A 438 8.25 -19.45 6.95
N ASP A 439 9.25 -18.62 7.18
CA ASP A 439 10.60 -18.87 6.67
C ASP A 439 11.31 -20.01 7.41
N LEU A 440 11.13 -20.12 8.71
CA LEU A 440 11.69 -21.23 9.51
C LEU A 440 11.05 -22.59 9.13
N LEU A 441 9.73 -22.63 8.97
CA LEU A 441 9.01 -23.83 8.50
C LEU A 441 9.47 -24.22 7.09
N ARG A 442 9.71 -23.26 6.20
CA ARG A 442 10.22 -23.52 4.86
C ARG A 442 11.62 -24.11 4.89
N VAL A 443 12.54 -23.53 5.67
CA VAL A 443 13.91 -24.04 5.84
C VAL A 443 13.90 -25.43 6.50
N VAL A 444 13.02 -25.66 7.46
CA VAL A 444 12.89 -26.97 8.12
C VAL A 444 12.30 -28.00 7.16
N THR A 445 11.30 -27.65 6.35
CA THR A 445 10.73 -28.58 5.36
C THR A 445 11.67 -28.85 4.21
N GLU A 446 12.45 -27.87 3.74
CA GLU A 446 13.50 -28.05 2.71
C GLU A 446 14.62 -28.98 3.25
N ARG A 447 15.11 -28.75 4.48
CA ARG A 447 16.12 -29.64 5.10
C ARG A 447 15.58 -31.01 5.46
N ALA A 448 14.34 -31.12 5.91
CA ALA A 448 13.72 -32.41 6.13
C ALA A 448 13.55 -33.19 4.82
N GLY A 449 13.22 -32.52 3.72
CA GLY A 449 13.19 -33.08 2.39
C GLY A 449 14.57 -33.64 1.95
N GLU A 450 15.63 -32.85 2.13
CA GLU A 450 17.01 -33.25 1.82
C GLU A 450 17.46 -34.46 2.67
N VAL A 451 17.09 -34.49 3.96
CA VAL A 451 17.41 -35.61 4.86
C VAL A 451 16.62 -36.86 4.50
N ILE A 452 15.34 -36.72 4.11
CA ILE A 452 14.50 -37.84 3.66
C ILE A 452 15.01 -38.39 2.32
N GLU A 453 15.43 -37.55 1.41
CA GLU A 453 16.02 -37.93 0.12
C GLU A 453 17.37 -38.68 0.33
N ALA A 454 18.25 -38.14 1.16
CA ALA A 454 19.50 -38.80 1.53
C ALA A 454 19.27 -40.13 2.27
N ALA A 455 18.25 -40.21 3.11
CA ALA A 455 17.88 -41.46 3.80
C ALA A 455 17.25 -42.49 2.85
N SER A 456 16.57 -42.07 1.80
CA SER A 456 15.96 -42.95 0.80
C SER A 456 17.00 -43.61 -0.13
N GLU A 457 18.21 -43.09 -0.19
CA GLU A 457 19.34 -43.70 -0.94
C GLU A 457 19.96 -44.88 -0.19
N ILE A 458 19.66 -45.08 1.11
CA ILE A 458 20.18 -46.19 1.89
C ILE A 458 19.25 -47.41 1.73
N PRO A 459 19.71 -48.55 1.12
CA PRO A 459 18.85 -49.69 0.82
C PRO A 459 18.11 -50.30 2.04
N ALA A 460 18.72 -50.23 3.22
CA ALA A 460 18.14 -50.74 4.47
C ALA A 460 16.98 -49.86 4.97
N LEU A 461 17.01 -48.56 4.77
CA LEU A 461 15.95 -47.63 5.17
C LEU A 461 14.77 -47.65 4.19
N ARG A 462 15.03 -47.99 2.93
CA ARG A 462 13.99 -48.18 1.90
C ARG A 462 13.06 -49.37 2.23
N ALA A 463 13.59 -50.41 2.86
CA ALA A 463 12.81 -51.53 3.33
C ALA A 463 11.95 -51.17 4.56
N ILE A 464 12.49 -50.36 5.49
CA ILE A 464 11.80 -49.92 6.71
C ILE A 464 10.69 -48.91 6.37
N ALA A 465 10.93 -48.00 5.43
CA ALA A 465 9.93 -47.04 4.97
C ALA A 465 8.72 -47.75 4.33
N LYS A 466 8.95 -48.80 3.55
CA LYS A 466 7.87 -49.63 2.97
C LYS A 466 7.03 -50.35 4.03
N THR A 467 7.65 -50.74 5.15
CA THR A 467 6.95 -51.44 6.25
C THR A 467 6.22 -50.48 7.18
N ALA A 468 6.74 -49.26 7.36
CA ALA A 468 6.13 -48.22 8.19
C ALA A 468 4.88 -47.61 7.52
N THR A 469 4.88 -47.47 6.19
CA THR A 469 3.72 -46.96 5.40
C THR A 469 2.55 -47.97 5.41
N ALA A 470 2.83 -49.23 5.66
CA ALA A 470 1.79 -50.27 5.81
C ALA A 470 1.16 -50.32 7.22
N ALA A 471 1.81 -49.71 8.24
CA ALA A 471 1.39 -49.80 9.65
C ALA A 471 0.70 -48.52 10.18
N THR A 472 0.83 -47.38 9.51
CA THR A 472 0.14 -46.16 9.87
C THR A 472 -0.96 -45.89 8.83
N GLY A 473 -2.18 -46.30 9.20
CA GLY A 473 -3.40 -45.91 8.46
C GLY A 473 -3.69 -44.42 8.63
N SER A 474 -2.79 -43.56 8.18
CA SER A 474 -3.07 -42.14 7.97
C SER A 474 -3.48 -41.99 6.52
N ASP A 475 -4.64 -41.40 6.29
CA ASP A 475 -5.14 -41.00 5.00
C ASP A 475 -4.05 -40.22 4.24
N VAL A 476 -3.23 -40.96 3.51
CA VAL A 476 -2.46 -40.41 2.40
C VAL A 476 -3.52 -39.97 1.41
N VAL A 477 -3.61 -38.66 1.17
CA VAL A 477 -4.37 -38.12 0.02
C VAL A 477 -4.00 -38.99 -1.15
N ALA A 478 -4.95 -39.80 -1.63
CA ALA A 478 -4.75 -40.73 -2.74
C ALA A 478 -4.14 -39.91 -3.91
N PRO A 479 -3.16 -40.45 -4.63
CA PRO A 479 -2.68 -39.80 -5.86
C PRO A 479 -3.91 -39.50 -6.69
N HIS A 480 -4.04 -38.23 -7.11
CA HIS A 480 -5.19 -37.79 -7.88
C HIS A 480 -5.44 -38.80 -8.99
N ASP A 481 -6.63 -39.41 -8.99
CA ASP A 481 -7.02 -40.34 -10.03
C ASP A 481 -7.01 -39.55 -11.35
N HIS A 482 -5.99 -39.76 -12.16
CA HIS A 482 -5.78 -39.04 -13.41
C HIS A 482 -6.95 -39.20 -14.40
N HIS A 483 -7.78 -40.24 -14.20
CA HIS A 483 -9.05 -40.42 -14.89
C HIS A 483 -10.11 -39.35 -14.54
N ALA A 484 -10.00 -38.72 -13.35
CA ALA A 484 -10.91 -37.66 -12.93
C ALA A 484 -10.65 -36.30 -13.62
N LEU A 485 -9.54 -36.11 -14.33
CA LEU A 485 -9.20 -34.87 -15.03
C LEU A 485 -9.91 -34.71 -16.38
N GLY A 486 -10.70 -35.70 -16.83
CA GLY A 486 -11.60 -35.60 -17.98
C GLY A 486 -10.95 -35.73 -19.36
N GLY A 487 -9.63 -35.89 -19.46
CA GLY A 487 -8.92 -36.14 -20.71
C GLY A 487 -8.71 -37.65 -20.99
N HIS A 488 -8.67 -38.04 -22.23
CA HIS A 488 -8.41 -39.43 -22.66
C HIS A 488 -7.60 -39.46 -23.95
N PHE A 489 -7.06 -40.65 -24.29
CA PHE A 489 -6.36 -40.87 -25.53
C PHE A 489 -7.28 -41.55 -26.59
N GLU A 490 -7.30 -40.96 -27.78
CA GLU A 490 -7.82 -41.56 -29.02
C GLU A 490 -6.62 -41.84 -29.92
N ASP A 491 -6.14 -43.07 -29.96
CA ASP A 491 -4.89 -43.44 -30.63
C ASP A 491 -3.70 -42.60 -30.08
N LYS A 492 -3.06 -41.79 -30.89
CA LYS A 492 -1.95 -40.89 -30.52
C LYS A 492 -2.40 -39.48 -30.11
N TRP A 493 -3.68 -39.19 -30.14
CA TRP A 493 -4.24 -37.91 -29.78
C TRP A 493 -4.74 -37.92 -28.35
N PHE A 494 -4.26 -36.96 -27.56
CA PHE A 494 -4.87 -36.64 -26.27
C PHE A 494 -6.05 -35.70 -26.49
N VAL A 495 -7.21 -36.09 -26.03
CA VAL A 495 -8.48 -35.39 -26.25
C VAL A 495 -9.04 -34.85 -24.96
N TYR A 496 -9.40 -33.59 -24.94
CA TYR A 496 -10.05 -32.94 -23.82
C TYR A 496 -11.17 -32.03 -24.31
N SER A 497 -12.32 -32.10 -23.63
CA SER A 497 -13.49 -31.27 -23.95
C SER A 497 -13.82 -30.31 -22.80
N MET A 498 -14.24 -29.10 -23.15
CA MET A 498 -14.69 -28.07 -22.24
C MET A 498 -15.84 -27.28 -22.85
N ILE A 499 -16.56 -26.53 -22.03
CA ILE A 499 -17.62 -25.61 -22.48
C ILE A 499 -17.08 -24.20 -22.51
N ALA A 500 -17.21 -23.48 -23.61
CA ALA A 500 -16.93 -22.06 -23.69
C ALA A 500 -17.99 -21.28 -22.91
N THR A 501 -17.57 -20.30 -22.12
CA THR A 501 -18.44 -19.49 -21.28
C THR A 501 -18.38 -18.01 -21.69
N TYR A 502 -19.20 -17.17 -21.08
CA TYR A 502 -19.13 -15.71 -21.30
C TYR A 502 -17.75 -15.10 -20.98
N GLN A 503 -16.95 -15.74 -20.12
CA GLN A 503 -15.58 -15.31 -19.84
C GLN A 503 -14.66 -15.49 -21.06
N ASP A 504 -14.98 -16.42 -21.91
CA ASP A 504 -14.16 -16.83 -23.07
C ASP A 504 -14.55 -16.06 -24.35
N THR A 505 -15.65 -15.30 -24.33
CA THR A 505 -16.23 -14.64 -25.50
C THR A 505 -15.97 -13.13 -25.54
N ASN A 506 -16.10 -12.56 -26.72
CA ASN A 506 -16.10 -11.11 -26.95
C ASN A 506 -17.53 -10.53 -26.81
N SER A 507 -17.67 -9.23 -27.06
CA SER A 507 -18.94 -8.49 -26.92
C SER A 507 -20.05 -8.94 -27.91
N VAL A 508 -19.72 -9.74 -28.92
CA VAL A 508 -20.66 -10.26 -29.92
C VAL A 508 -20.95 -11.76 -29.76
N GLY A 509 -20.48 -12.36 -28.66
CA GLY A 509 -20.75 -13.74 -28.28
C GLY A 509 -19.81 -14.79 -28.93
N ASN A 510 -18.83 -14.38 -29.74
CA ASN A 510 -17.85 -15.30 -30.31
C ASN A 510 -16.67 -15.50 -29.33
N VAL A 511 -16.13 -16.72 -29.28
CA VAL A 511 -14.92 -17.02 -28.52
C VAL A 511 -13.78 -16.11 -28.95
N TYR A 512 -13.21 -15.37 -28.02
CA TYR A 512 -12.11 -14.44 -28.30
C TYR A 512 -10.89 -15.20 -28.82
N PHE A 513 -10.25 -14.70 -29.86
CA PHE A 513 -9.17 -15.42 -30.56
C PHE A 513 -8.02 -15.86 -29.64
N GLY A 514 -7.70 -15.08 -28.59
CA GLY A 514 -6.68 -15.41 -27.60
C GLY A 514 -7.03 -16.62 -26.72
N MET A 515 -8.31 -16.95 -26.57
CA MET A 515 -8.78 -18.08 -25.77
C MET A 515 -8.41 -19.44 -26.38
N TYR A 516 -8.33 -19.54 -27.69
CA TYR A 516 -7.89 -20.77 -28.35
C TYR A 516 -6.50 -21.21 -27.93
N GLY A 517 -5.57 -20.24 -27.72
CA GLY A 517 -4.25 -20.51 -27.17
C GLY A 517 -4.28 -20.99 -25.71
N LEU A 518 -5.20 -20.45 -24.90
CA LEU A 518 -5.40 -20.89 -23.51
C LEU A 518 -6.02 -22.29 -23.45
N PHE A 519 -6.98 -22.61 -24.32
CA PHE A 519 -7.59 -23.95 -24.41
C PHE A 519 -6.55 -25.01 -24.76
N VAL A 520 -5.70 -24.73 -25.76
CA VAL A 520 -4.59 -25.61 -26.13
C VAL A 520 -3.57 -25.72 -24.97
N GLY A 521 -3.27 -24.63 -24.27
CA GLY A 521 -2.39 -24.64 -23.12
C GLY A 521 -2.89 -25.50 -21.98
N LYS A 522 -4.15 -25.37 -21.58
CA LYS A 522 -4.79 -26.24 -20.57
C LYS A 522 -4.75 -27.72 -20.97
N THR A 523 -5.11 -28.01 -22.21
CA THR A 523 -5.10 -29.41 -22.72
C THR A 523 -3.68 -29.97 -22.72
N ARG A 524 -2.66 -29.17 -23.04
CA ARG A 524 -1.25 -29.56 -22.95
C ARG A 524 -0.82 -29.89 -21.52
N GLU A 525 -1.22 -29.11 -20.55
CA GLU A 525 -0.90 -29.38 -19.14
C GLU A 525 -1.52 -30.69 -18.65
N LEU A 526 -2.77 -30.98 -19.07
CA LEU A 526 -3.42 -32.26 -18.78
C LEU A 526 -2.72 -33.42 -19.49
N PHE A 527 -2.32 -33.25 -20.76
CA PHE A 527 -1.52 -34.23 -21.49
C PHE A 527 -0.22 -34.55 -20.78
N PHE A 528 0.51 -33.53 -20.29
CA PHE A 528 1.75 -33.77 -19.55
C PHE A 528 1.50 -34.53 -18.26
N ASN A 529 0.44 -34.20 -17.53
CA ASN A 529 0.09 -34.86 -16.28
C ASN A 529 -0.26 -36.33 -16.50
N VAL A 530 -0.96 -36.66 -17.58
CA VAL A 530 -1.31 -38.05 -17.92
C VAL A 530 -0.11 -38.81 -18.51
N ALA A 531 0.71 -38.15 -19.35
CA ALA A 531 1.88 -38.80 -19.97
C ALA A 531 3.04 -38.99 -18.96
N MET A 532 3.12 -38.13 -17.94
CA MET A 532 4.14 -38.14 -16.90
C MET A 532 3.49 -37.97 -15.52
N PRO A 533 2.85 -39.01 -14.95
CA PRO A 533 2.10 -38.91 -13.69
C PRO A 533 2.93 -38.46 -12.49
N ASP A 534 4.21 -38.80 -12.50
CA ASP A 534 5.16 -38.43 -11.42
C ASP A 534 5.81 -37.05 -11.63
N PHE A 535 5.42 -36.32 -12.65
CA PHE A 535 5.98 -35.00 -12.96
C PHE A 535 5.37 -33.93 -12.07
N ASP A 536 6.20 -33.34 -11.19
CA ASP A 536 5.82 -32.22 -10.33
C ASP A 536 6.66 -30.99 -10.67
N LEU A 537 6.01 -29.92 -11.11
CA LEU A 537 6.65 -28.63 -11.42
C LEU A 537 7.41 -28.03 -10.23
N LYS A 538 7.08 -28.42 -9.00
CA LYS A 538 7.73 -27.90 -7.78
C LYS A 538 9.06 -28.56 -7.49
N THR A 539 9.23 -29.81 -7.91
CA THR A 539 10.41 -30.64 -7.60
C THR A 539 11.29 -30.89 -8.83
N THR A 540 10.81 -30.55 -10.03
CA THR A 540 11.54 -30.80 -11.28
C THR A 540 12.78 -29.93 -11.41
N LYS A 541 13.80 -30.46 -12.09
CA LYS A 541 15.06 -29.77 -12.40
C LYS A 541 14.98 -28.91 -13.68
N PHE A 542 13.86 -28.90 -14.38
CA PHE A 542 13.66 -28.15 -15.61
C PHE A 542 12.25 -27.57 -15.70
N TYR A 543 12.12 -26.51 -16.48
CA TYR A 543 10.81 -25.96 -16.87
C TYR A 543 10.56 -26.19 -18.35
N ILE A 544 9.29 -26.33 -18.69
CA ILE A 544 8.82 -26.48 -20.07
C ILE A 544 8.25 -25.13 -20.51
N LEU A 545 8.84 -24.54 -21.54
CA LEU A 545 8.42 -23.24 -22.06
C LEU A 545 7.92 -23.38 -23.51
N THR A 546 6.94 -22.57 -23.88
CA THR A 546 6.49 -22.45 -25.25
C THR A 546 7.43 -21.56 -26.05
N ARG A 547 8.10 -22.09 -27.05
CA ARG A 547 8.98 -21.36 -27.98
C ARG A 547 8.18 -20.63 -29.06
N SER A 548 7.22 -21.34 -29.67
CA SER A 548 6.32 -20.78 -30.68
C SER A 548 4.96 -21.42 -30.59
N PHE A 549 3.94 -20.67 -30.98
CA PHE A 549 2.57 -21.12 -31.10
C PHE A 549 2.00 -20.56 -32.39
N GLU A 550 1.55 -21.45 -33.27
CA GLU A 550 0.92 -21.13 -34.55
C GLU A 550 -0.48 -21.69 -34.53
N HIS A 551 -1.46 -20.87 -34.84
CA HIS A 551 -2.87 -21.30 -34.92
C HIS A 551 -3.54 -20.71 -36.12
N LYS A 552 -4.20 -21.56 -36.91
CA LYS A 552 -5.03 -21.17 -38.04
C LYS A 552 -6.49 -21.31 -37.64
N PHE A 553 -7.20 -20.19 -37.57
CA PHE A 553 -8.65 -20.17 -37.37
C PHE A 553 -9.38 -20.61 -38.64
N VAL A 554 -10.36 -21.48 -38.50
CA VAL A 554 -11.16 -22.03 -39.57
C VAL A 554 -12.62 -21.59 -39.43
N ARG A 555 -13.18 -21.71 -38.24
CA ARG A 555 -14.53 -21.26 -37.85
C ARG A 555 -14.53 -20.65 -36.46
N GLU A 556 -15.55 -19.86 -36.21
CA GLU A 556 -15.76 -19.26 -34.88
C GLU A 556 -16.57 -20.22 -34.00
N ALA A 557 -16.25 -20.26 -32.74
CA ALA A 557 -17.07 -20.87 -31.68
C ALA A 557 -17.82 -19.77 -30.90
N ARG A 558 -18.93 -20.15 -30.28
CA ARG A 558 -19.81 -19.26 -29.53
C ARG A 558 -19.86 -19.64 -28.06
N GLU A 559 -20.50 -18.79 -27.26
CA GLU A 559 -20.82 -19.10 -25.88
C GLU A 559 -21.64 -20.40 -25.80
N PHE A 560 -21.28 -21.21 -24.81
CA PHE A 560 -21.86 -22.52 -24.49
C PHE A 560 -21.60 -23.63 -25.51
N ASP A 561 -20.81 -23.39 -26.56
CA ASP A 561 -20.32 -24.45 -27.40
C ASP A 561 -19.41 -25.40 -26.62
N THR A 562 -19.53 -26.69 -26.92
CA THR A 562 -18.56 -27.68 -26.44
C THR A 562 -17.34 -27.63 -27.37
N ILE A 563 -16.20 -27.26 -26.77
CA ILE A 563 -14.91 -27.16 -27.47
C ILE A 563 -14.09 -28.41 -27.16
N THR A 564 -13.80 -29.21 -28.18
CA THR A 564 -12.97 -30.41 -28.08
C THR A 564 -11.59 -30.15 -28.66
N ILE A 565 -10.55 -30.24 -27.82
CA ILE A 565 -9.16 -30.00 -28.21
C ILE A 565 -8.43 -31.35 -28.28
N LYS A 566 -7.77 -31.60 -29.39
CA LYS A 566 -6.93 -32.77 -29.63
C LYS A 566 -5.48 -32.34 -29.76
N ILE A 567 -4.56 -32.99 -29.02
CA ILE A 567 -3.12 -32.71 -29.07
C ILE A 567 -2.37 -34.03 -29.31
N LYS A 568 -1.37 -34.00 -30.20
CA LYS A 568 -0.42 -35.10 -30.36
C LYS A 568 1.00 -34.61 -30.53
N VAL A 569 1.97 -35.45 -30.20
CA VAL A 569 3.39 -35.21 -30.48
C VAL A 569 3.65 -35.51 -31.96
N VAL A 570 4.33 -34.58 -32.67
CA VAL A 570 4.60 -34.79 -34.12
C VAL A 570 6.07 -34.79 -34.47
N ASP A 571 6.92 -34.18 -33.65
CA ASP A 571 8.34 -34.08 -33.94
C ASP A 571 9.16 -33.83 -32.69
N PHE A 572 10.37 -34.41 -32.67
CA PHE A 572 11.41 -34.16 -31.69
C PHE A 572 12.71 -33.81 -32.41
N ASN A 573 13.37 -32.78 -31.95
CA ASN A 573 14.79 -32.65 -32.19
C ASN A 573 15.53 -32.61 -30.82
N ARG A 574 16.85 -32.43 -30.85
CA ARG A 574 17.65 -32.49 -29.64
C ARG A 574 17.17 -31.55 -28.52
N LYS A 575 16.58 -30.39 -28.85
CA LYS A 575 16.25 -29.32 -27.90
C LYS A 575 14.75 -28.96 -27.89
N PHE A 576 14.00 -29.37 -28.87
CA PHE A 576 12.63 -28.94 -29.06
C PHE A 576 11.70 -30.11 -29.31
N CYS A 577 10.51 -30.04 -28.71
CA CYS A 577 9.40 -30.93 -28.97
C CYS A 577 8.30 -30.15 -29.66
N THR A 578 7.72 -30.68 -30.75
CA THR A 578 6.61 -30.06 -31.48
C THR A 578 5.35 -30.85 -31.23
N LEU A 579 4.30 -30.16 -30.78
CA LEU A 579 2.96 -30.67 -30.63
C LEU A 579 2.06 -30.09 -31.70
N GLU A 580 1.23 -30.94 -32.36
CA GLU A 580 0.13 -30.52 -33.21
C GLU A 580 -1.15 -30.44 -32.36
N HIS A 581 -2.00 -29.46 -32.66
CA HIS A 581 -3.31 -29.37 -32.06
C HIS A 581 -4.40 -29.14 -33.09
N GLN A 582 -5.59 -29.66 -32.80
CA GLN A 582 -6.83 -29.46 -33.55
C GLN A 582 -7.94 -29.13 -32.56
N ILE A 583 -8.82 -28.22 -32.92
CA ILE A 583 -9.93 -27.78 -32.07
C ILE A 583 -11.23 -27.98 -32.87
N PHE A 584 -12.18 -28.66 -32.25
CA PHE A 584 -13.47 -28.98 -32.82
C PHE A 584 -14.60 -28.36 -31.98
N GLY A 585 -15.68 -27.99 -32.63
CA GLY A 585 -16.91 -27.50 -32.03
C GLY A 585 -17.89 -28.61 -31.64
N SER A 586 -19.10 -28.20 -31.22
CA SER A 586 -20.14 -29.09 -30.72
C SER A 586 -20.65 -30.12 -31.74
N GLU A 587 -20.60 -29.79 -33.02
CA GLU A 587 -21.01 -30.66 -34.14
C GLU A 587 -19.81 -31.41 -34.77
N ASN A 588 -18.68 -31.47 -34.08
CA ASN A 588 -17.41 -32.03 -34.53
C ASN A 588 -16.84 -31.33 -35.78
N GLU A 589 -17.20 -30.09 -36.01
CA GLU A 589 -16.65 -29.24 -37.07
C GLU A 589 -15.27 -28.67 -36.60
N LEU A 590 -14.33 -28.58 -37.54
CA LEU A 590 -13.01 -28.05 -37.27
C LEU A 590 -13.07 -26.52 -37.09
N LEU A 591 -12.79 -26.05 -35.88
CA LEU A 591 -12.70 -24.62 -35.53
C LEU A 591 -11.33 -24.05 -35.81
N GLY A 592 -10.29 -24.85 -35.59
CA GLY A 592 -8.92 -24.40 -35.83
C GLY A 592 -7.90 -25.50 -35.66
N LYS A 593 -6.69 -25.26 -36.14
CA LYS A 593 -5.57 -26.19 -36.05
C LYS A 593 -4.23 -25.45 -36.01
N GLY A 594 -3.21 -26.09 -35.47
CA GLY A 594 -1.89 -25.47 -35.44
C GLY A 594 -0.82 -26.35 -34.80
N LYS A 595 0.30 -25.71 -34.49
CA LYS A 595 1.45 -26.36 -33.88
C LYS A 595 2.00 -25.49 -32.78
N GLN A 596 2.58 -26.12 -31.78
CA GLN A 596 3.37 -25.45 -30.75
C GLN A 596 4.73 -26.14 -30.59
N SER A 597 5.78 -25.36 -30.50
CA SER A 597 7.12 -25.84 -30.22
C SER A 597 7.47 -25.56 -28.77
N LEU A 598 7.96 -26.56 -28.08
CA LEU A 598 8.33 -26.52 -26.67
C LEU A 598 9.85 -26.59 -26.54
N LEU A 599 10.39 -25.90 -25.55
CA LEU A 599 11.78 -25.98 -25.15
C LEU A 599 11.89 -26.24 -23.65
N PHE A 600 13.04 -26.73 -23.21
CA PHE A 600 13.31 -27.13 -21.84
C PHE A 600 14.46 -26.30 -21.31
N VAL A 601 14.29 -25.73 -20.13
CA VAL A 601 15.30 -24.90 -19.48
C VAL A 601 15.55 -25.38 -18.05
N SER A 602 16.78 -25.22 -17.59
CA SER A 602 17.15 -25.53 -16.21
C SER A 602 16.35 -24.68 -15.21
N SER A 603 15.80 -25.32 -14.16
CA SER A 603 15.08 -24.61 -13.10
C SER A 603 15.98 -23.71 -12.25
N LYS A 604 17.33 -23.85 -12.35
CA LYS A 604 18.29 -23.08 -11.54
C LYS A 604 18.67 -21.76 -12.19
N ASP A 605 18.97 -21.77 -13.49
CA ASP A 605 19.59 -20.65 -14.21
C ASP A 605 18.94 -20.33 -15.55
N TYR A 606 17.82 -21.01 -15.89
CA TYR A 606 17.10 -20.85 -17.16
C TYR A 606 17.95 -21.13 -18.42
N SER A 607 19.08 -21.83 -18.28
CA SER A 607 19.87 -22.26 -19.44
C SER A 607 19.09 -23.28 -20.26
N LEU A 608 19.24 -23.22 -21.59
CA LEU A 608 18.56 -24.12 -22.53
C LEU A 608 19.14 -25.54 -22.41
N LEU A 609 18.29 -26.49 -22.06
CA LEU A 609 18.63 -27.91 -21.96
C LEU A 609 18.33 -28.66 -23.27
N ASP A 610 18.99 -29.81 -23.42
CA ASP A 610 18.50 -30.88 -24.31
C ASP A 610 17.21 -31.44 -23.70
N ILE A 611 16.33 -32.08 -24.50
CA ILE A 611 15.09 -32.65 -23.97
C ILE A 611 15.42 -33.64 -22.86
N PRO A 612 14.88 -33.45 -21.64
CA PRO A 612 15.13 -34.38 -20.55
C PRO A 612 14.72 -35.82 -20.92
N PRO A 613 15.51 -36.83 -20.56
CA PRO A 613 15.23 -38.23 -20.91
C PRO A 613 13.84 -38.70 -20.47
N GLU A 614 13.39 -38.25 -19.30
CA GLU A 614 12.05 -38.56 -18.78
C GLU A 614 10.94 -38.04 -19.72
N VAL A 615 11.09 -36.83 -20.26
CA VAL A 615 10.13 -36.23 -21.20
C VAL A 615 10.18 -36.99 -22.53
N TYR A 616 11.38 -37.26 -23.05
CA TYR A 616 11.53 -38.00 -24.29
C TYR A 616 10.89 -39.38 -24.21
N ASN A 617 11.16 -40.14 -23.16
CA ASN A 617 10.61 -41.50 -22.94
C ASN A 617 9.08 -41.49 -22.75
N ALA A 618 8.53 -40.47 -22.13
CA ALA A 618 7.10 -40.32 -21.96
C ALA A 618 6.39 -40.00 -23.29
N PHE A 619 6.96 -39.10 -24.11
CA PHE A 619 6.31 -38.55 -25.26
C PHE A 619 6.50 -39.37 -26.53
N ILE A 620 7.58 -40.14 -26.67
CA ILE A 620 7.86 -40.96 -27.86
C ILE A 620 6.75 -41.97 -28.15
N ARG A 621 5.97 -42.35 -27.15
CA ARG A 621 4.84 -43.25 -27.29
C ARG A 621 3.69 -42.64 -28.11
N TYR A 622 3.64 -41.32 -28.20
CA TYR A 622 2.55 -40.56 -28.81
C TYR A 622 2.95 -39.85 -30.11
N VAL A 623 4.11 -40.20 -30.68
CA VAL A 623 4.59 -39.70 -32.00
C VAL A 623 3.94 -40.43 -33.16
#